data_5cc95bb51ed8f6b7c04a69f26d9a2a8a
#
_entry.id   5cc95bb51ed8f6b7c04a69f26d9a2a8a
#
_cell.length_a   1.000
_cell.length_b   1.000
_cell.length_c   1.000
_cell.angle_alpha   90.00
_cell.angle_beta   90.00
_cell.angle_gamma   90.00
#
_symmetry.space_group_name_H-M   'P 1'
#
loop_
_entity.id
_entity.type
_entity.pdbx_description
1 polymer ?
#
loop_
_entity_poly.entity_id
_entity_poly.type
_entity_poly.pdbx_seq_one_letter_code
_entity_poly.pdbx_strand_id
1 'polypeptide(L)'
;MAIIFNQSRPMSRTPNSRKEETHERIVDAAARAIHRHGYAGVGVADVMKEAGLTHGGFYAHFDSREALLVEALERAGRQSLAVTRGAKLRAGKGVSAFRSLVETYLADDHLASLETGCPVAALGCDMPRQSEIVREASAVWVQRLIAFVRSTLPSAPRATASVVAGTLVGSLQLARALGGNAEGRAVLSAARKSLIQQYDRPGAAGR
;
A
#
# COMPACT_ATOMS: atom_id res chain seq x y z
N MET A 1 -10.54 -24.42 52.85
CA MET A 1 -10.21 -24.42 51.41
C MET A 1 -10.51 -23.02 50.86
N ALA A 2 -9.50 -22.17 50.89
CA ALA A 2 -9.63 -20.75 50.51
C ALA A 2 -9.20 -20.57 49.07
N ILE A 3 -10.15 -20.13 48.22
CA ILE A 3 -9.92 -19.83 46.80
C ILE A 3 -9.32 -18.43 46.75
N ILE A 4 -8.05 -18.32 46.40
CA ILE A 4 -7.37 -17.05 46.16
C ILE A 4 -7.72 -16.60 44.74
N PHE A 5 -8.61 -15.60 44.63
CA PHE A 5 -8.84 -14.86 43.37
C PHE A 5 -7.62 -13.98 43.09
N ASN A 6 -6.80 -14.41 42.16
CA ASN A 6 -5.71 -13.58 41.61
C ASN A 6 -6.31 -12.56 40.63
N GLN A 7 -6.58 -11.35 41.10
CA GLN A 7 -6.97 -10.22 40.26
C GLN A 7 -5.70 -9.71 39.55
N SER A 8 -5.52 -10.11 38.30
CA SER A 8 -4.51 -9.53 37.41
C SER A 8 -4.83 -8.04 37.21
N ARG A 9 -4.09 -7.17 37.90
CA ARG A 9 -4.11 -5.72 37.68
C ARG A 9 -3.78 -5.44 36.20
N PRO A 10 -4.57 -4.63 35.49
CA PRO A 10 -4.18 -4.18 34.15
C PRO A 10 -2.88 -3.37 34.28
N MET A 11 -1.84 -3.79 33.53
CA MET A 11 -0.56 -3.09 33.47
C MET A 11 -0.83 -1.63 33.04
N SER A 12 -0.46 -0.66 33.87
CA SER A 12 -0.55 0.75 33.55
C SER A 12 0.34 1.06 32.36
N ARG A 13 -0.25 1.49 31.23
CA ARG A 13 0.49 1.91 30.04
C ARG A 13 1.38 3.09 30.39
N THR A 14 2.66 3.04 30.00
CA THR A 14 3.60 4.13 30.21
C THR A 14 3.20 5.35 29.36
N PRO A 15 3.53 6.60 29.77
CA PRO A 15 3.26 7.81 28.97
C PRO A 15 3.83 7.71 27.55
N ASN A 16 4.99 7.09 27.38
CA ASN A 16 5.63 6.90 26.07
C ASN A 16 4.81 5.97 25.16
N SER A 17 4.28 4.87 25.68
CA SER A 17 3.43 3.97 24.92
C SER A 17 2.14 4.61 24.45
N ARG A 18 1.55 5.55 25.22
CA ARG A 18 0.36 6.31 24.82
C ARG A 18 0.68 7.31 23.70
N LYS A 19 1.85 7.94 23.73
CA LYS A 19 2.29 8.86 22.69
C LYS A 19 2.52 8.10 21.38
N GLU A 20 3.16 6.95 21.43
CA GLU A 20 3.38 6.06 20.28
C GLU A 20 2.06 5.56 19.68
N GLU A 21 1.13 5.07 20.50
CA GLU A 21 -0.21 4.65 20.04
C GLU A 21 -0.97 5.80 19.37
N THR A 22 -0.85 7.02 19.89
CA THR A 22 -1.47 8.21 19.34
C THR A 22 -0.85 8.58 18.00
N HIS A 23 0.48 8.56 17.90
CA HIS A 23 1.22 8.79 16.67
C HIS A 23 0.81 7.80 15.57
N GLU A 24 0.78 6.50 15.89
CA GLU A 24 0.35 5.45 14.97
C GLU A 24 -1.08 5.67 14.44
N ARG A 25 -2.01 6.11 15.30
CA ARG A 25 -3.39 6.43 14.88
C ARG A 25 -3.44 7.60 13.90
N ILE A 26 -2.62 8.63 14.10
CA ILE A 26 -2.53 9.77 13.18
C ILE A 26 -1.97 9.31 11.83
N VAL A 27 -0.90 8.51 11.84
CA VAL A 27 -0.30 7.96 10.61
C VAL A 27 -1.29 7.07 9.86
N ASP A 28 -2.06 6.22 10.56
CA ASP A 28 -3.07 5.38 9.93
C ASP A 28 -4.21 6.21 9.30
N ALA A 29 -4.69 7.24 9.97
CA ALA A 29 -5.69 8.17 9.42
C ALA A 29 -5.13 8.89 8.17
N ALA A 30 -3.90 9.40 8.24
CA ALA A 30 -3.25 10.05 7.12
C ALA A 30 -3.02 9.09 5.94
N ALA A 31 -2.64 7.83 6.19
CA ALA A 31 -2.46 6.82 5.15
C ALA A 31 -3.76 6.53 4.38
N ARG A 32 -4.90 6.46 5.07
CA ARG A 32 -6.21 6.38 4.41
C ARG A 32 -6.55 7.64 3.65
N ALA A 33 -6.29 8.81 4.24
CA ALA A 33 -6.59 10.11 3.64
C ALA A 33 -5.83 10.34 2.33
N ILE A 34 -4.52 10.01 2.26
CA ILE A 34 -3.76 10.14 1.00
C ILE A 34 -4.30 9.23 -0.10
N HIS A 35 -4.79 8.05 0.24
CA HIS A 35 -5.41 7.16 -0.74
C HIS A 35 -6.73 7.70 -1.28
N ARG A 36 -7.57 8.30 -0.41
CA ARG A 36 -8.89 8.82 -0.77
C ARG A 36 -8.83 10.15 -1.53
N HIS A 37 -7.94 11.04 -1.11
CA HIS A 37 -7.97 12.44 -1.50
C HIS A 37 -6.68 12.95 -2.18
N GLY A 38 -5.69 12.08 -2.37
CA GLY A 38 -4.36 12.47 -2.84
C GLY A 38 -3.61 13.31 -1.80
N TYR A 39 -2.40 13.72 -2.11
CA TYR A 39 -1.59 14.53 -1.19
C TYR A 39 -2.22 15.91 -0.90
N ALA A 40 -2.79 16.56 -1.92
CA ALA A 40 -3.37 17.89 -1.77
C ALA A 40 -4.61 17.89 -0.86
N GLY A 41 -5.40 16.81 -0.89
CA GLY A 41 -6.62 16.69 -0.10
C GLY A 41 -6.42 16.31 1.36
N VAL A 42 -5.18 16.11 1.84
CA VAL A 42 -4.90 15.80 3.24
C VAL A 42 -4.72 17.06 4.06
N GLY A 43 -5.79 17.49 4.74
CA GLY A 43 -5.74 18.54 5.76
C GLY A 43 -5.30 18.01 7.13
N VAL A 44 -4.38 18.72 7.81
CA VAL A 44 -3.94 18.32 9.17
C VAL A 44 -5.12 18.25 10.14
N ALA A 45 -6.04 19.22 10.07
CA ALA A 45 -7.21 19.26 10.93
C ALA A 45 -8.12 18.05 10.75
N ASP A 46 -8.34 17.61 9.50
CA ASP A 46 -9.20 16.48 9.17
C ASP A 46 -8.57 15.15 9.62
N VAL A 47 -7.26 14.99 9.41
CA VAL A 47 -6.51 13.82 9.89
C VAL A 47 -6.56 13.72 11.41
N MET A 48 -6.33 14.82 12.12
CA MET A 48 -6.38 14.86 13.59
C MET A 48 -7.79 14.53 14.10
N LYS A 49 -8.82 15.07 13.46
CA LYS A 49 -10.21 14.75 13.76
C LYS A 49 -10.54 13.28 13.53
N GLU A 50 -10.12 12.70 12.40
CA GLU A 50 -10.29 11.27 12.09
C GLU A 50 -9.56 10.39 13.12
N ALA A 51 -8.38 10.82 13.59
CA ALA A 51 -7.64 10.16 14.65
C ALA A 51 -8.27 10.35 16.05
N GLY A 52 -9.37 11.12 16.20
CA GLY A 52 -10.03 11.41 17.47
C GLY A 52 -9.24 12.38 18.36
N LEU A 53 -8.53 13.34 17.75
CA LEU A 53 -7.63 14.28 18.41
C LEU A 53 -7.95 15.73 18.02
N THR A 54 -7.46 16.69 18.84
CA THR A 54 -7.54 18.11 18.51
C THR A 54 -6.41 18.54 17.57
N HIS A 55 -6.65 19.54 16.72
CA HIS A 55 -5.64 20.08 15.81
C HIS A 55 -4.36 20.54 16.56
N GLY A 56 -4.49 21.14 17.73
CA GLY A 56 -3.36 21.62 18.53
C GLY A 56 -2.36 20.53 18.96
N GLY A 57 -2.80 19.26 19.00
CA GLY A 57 -1.92 18.13 19.32
C GLY A 57 -0.97 17.70 18.18
N PHE A 58 -1.14 18.23 16.98
CA PHE A 58 -0.35 17.83 15.81
C PHE A 58 1.15 18.00 16.01
N TYR A 59 1.59 19.18 16.42
CA TYR A 59 3.00 19.52 16.58
C TYR A 59 3.72 18.79 17.73
N ALA A 60 2.97 18.05 18.58
CA ALA A 60 3.57 17.13 19.54
C ALA A 60 4.04 15.81 18.89
N HIS A 61 3.62 15.55 17.64
CA HIS A 61 3.89 14.31 16.91
C HIS A 61 4.67 14.52 15.60
N PHE A 62 4.48 15.65 14.91
CA PHE A 62 5.07 15.91 13.59
C PHE A 62 5.59 17.34 13.50
N ASP A 63 6.77 17.51 12.96
CA ASP A 63 7.40 18.82 12.76
C ASP A 63 6.75 19.60 11.61
N SER A 64 6.16 18.91 10.65
CA SER A 64 5.50 19.49 9.49
C SER A 64 4.44 18.57 8.89
N ARG A 65 3.59 19.13 8.00
CA ARG A 65 2.66 18.36 7.20
C ARG A 65 3.40 17.38 6.27
N GLU A 66 4.54 17.77 5.73
CA GLU A 66 5.39 16.94 4.88
C GLU A 66 5.90 15.72 5.65
N ALA A 67 6.32 15.87 6.90
CA ALA A 67 6.73 14.76 7.76
C ALA A 67 5.59 13.74 7.93
N LEU A 68 4.37 14.20 8.20
CA LEU A 68 3.18 13.34 8.25
C LEU A 68 2.95 12.62 6.91
N LEU A 69 3.04 13.31 5.77
CA LEU A 69 2.82 12.71 4.45
C LEU A 69 3.85 11.63 4.12
N VAL A 70 5.11 11.82 4.51
CA VAL A 70 6.17 10.81 4.35
C VAL A 70 5.85 9.56 5.15
N GLU A 71 5.47 9.71 6.42
CA GLU A 71 5.12 8.56 7.26
C GLU A 71 3.83 7.86 6.82
N ALA A 72 2.83 8.63 6.38
CA ALA A 72 1.60 8.10 5.80
C ALA A 72 1.86 7.27 4.54
N LEU A 73 2.73 7.76 3.64
CA LEU A 73 3.16 7.04 2.44
C LEU A 73 3.91 5.75 2.79
N GLU A 74 4.82 5.81 3.77
CA GLU A 74 5.56 4.64 4.25
C GLU A 74 4.61 3.58 4.84
N ARG A 75 3.59 4.01 5.60
CA ARG A 75 2.55 3.14 6.14
C ARG A 75 1.73 2.48 5.03
N ALA A 76 1.22 3.25 4.09
CA ALA A 76 0.44 2.79 2.94
C ALA A 76 1.23 1.76 2.12
N GLY A 77 2.50 2.04 1.85
CA GLY A 77 3.36 1.15 1.10
C GLY A 77 3.65 -0.17 1.81
N ARG A 78 3.93 -0.13 3.13
CA ARG A 78 4.12 -1.35 3.93
C ARG A 78 2.87 -2.22 3.95
N GLN A 79 1.69 -1.62 4.13
CA GLN A 79 0.41 -2.34 4.12
C GLN A 79 0.16 -3.00 2.76
N SER A 80 0.39 -2.30 1.66
CA SER A 80 0.26 -2.83 0.31
C SER A 80 1.18 -4.02 0.04
N LEU A 81 2.46 -3.92 0.42
CA LEU A 81 3.41 -5.03 0.28
C LEU A 81 3.06 -6.23 1.14
N ALA A 82 2.53 -6.01 2.35
CA ALA A 82 2.10 -7.09 3.25
C ALA A 82 0.96 -7.91 2.63
N VAL A 83 -0.04 -7.24 2.03
CA VAL A 83 -1.15 -7.90 1.31
C VAL A 83 -0.63 -8.76 0.17
N THR A 84 0.25 -8.22 -0.67
CA THR A 84 0.77 -8.92 -1.85
C THR A 84 1.68 -10.11 -1.45
N ARG A 85 2.51 -9.94 -0.41
CA ARG A 85 3.34 -11.04 0.13
C ARG A 85 2.47 -12.12 0.76
N GLY A 86 1.44 -11.74 1.51
CA GLY A 86 0.49 -12.68 2.10
C GLY A 86 -0.27 -13.49 1.05
N ALA A 87 -0.63 -12.90 -0.08
CA ALA A 87 -1.26 -13.60 -1.18
C ALA A 87 -0.36 -14.71 -1.77
N LYS A 88 0.95 -14.43 -1.95
CA LYS A 88 1.93 -15.44 -2.37
C LYS A 88 2.00 -16.63 -1.41
N LEU A 89 1.96 -16.37 -0.09
CA LEU A 89 1.98 -17.44 0.92
C LEU A 89 0.71 -18.31 0.91
N ARG A 90 -0.42 -17.72 0.50
CA ARG A 90 -1.72 -18.43 0.40
C ARG A 90 -1.93 -19.08 -0.97
N ALA A 91 -1.09 -18.76 -1.96
CA ALA A 91 -1.19 -19.36 -3.29
C ALA A 91 -1.00 -20.88 -3.22
N GLY A 92 -1.81 -21.63 -3.96
CA GLY A 92 -1.75 -23.08 -4.02
C GLY A 92 -0.41 -23.58 -4.56
N LYS A 93 -0.10 -24.86 -4.30
CA LYS A 93 1.08 -25.51 -4.90
C LYS A 93 1.04 -25.40 -6.43
N GLY A 94 2.16 -24.98 -7.03
CA GLY A 94 2.29 -24.81 -8.47
C GLY A 94 1.96 -23.41 -9.00
N VAL A 95 1.47 -22.49 -8.18
CA VAL A 95 1.27 -21.09 -8.58
C VAL A 95 2.60 -20.33 -8.46
N SER A 96 3.04 -19.71 -9.56
CA SER A 96 4.26 -18.91 -9.55
C SER A 96 4.10 -17.64 -8.72
N ALA A 97 5.23 -17.10 -8.23
CA ALA A 97 5.23 -15.82 -7.51
C ALA A 97 4.72 -14.68 -8.41
N PHE A 98 5.02 -14.74 -9.69
CA PHE A 98 4.58 -13.75 -10.67
C PHE A 98 3.07 -13.81 -10.89
N ARG A 99 2.51 -15.01 -11.10
CA ARG A 99 1.06 -15.18 -11.23
C ARG A 99 0.32 -14.68 -10.00
N SER A 100 0.78 -15.06 -8.82
CA SER A 100 0.19 -14.60 -7.55
C SER A 100 0.21 -13.07 -7.41
N LEU A 101 1.31 -12.42 -7.81
CA LEU A 101 1.40 -10.96 -7.86
C LEU A 101 0.35 -10.36 -8.80
N VAL A 102 0.30 -10.83 -10.06
CA VAL A 102 -0.59 -10.29 -11.09
C VAL A 102 -2.06 -10.48 -10.71
N GLU A 103 -2.43 -11.69 -10.25
CA GLU A 103 -3.79 -12.00 -9.84
C GLU A 103 -4.25 -11.17 -8.63
N THR A 104 -3.36 -10.96 -7.65
CA THR A 104 -3.66 -10.13 -6.48
C THR A 104 -3.71 -8.64 -6.82
N TYR A 105 -2.75 -8.15 -7.60
CA TYR A 105 -2.66 -6.72 -7.90
C TYR A 105 -3.80 -6.24 -8.81
N LEU A 106 -4.21 -7.06 -9.78
CA LEU A 106 -5.30 -6.76 -10.71
C LEU A 106 -6.62 -7.43 -10.31
N ALA A 107 -6.80 -7.75 -9.02
CA ALA A 107 -8.05 -8.29 -8.49
C ALA A 107 -9.14 -7.22 -8.38
N ASP A 108 -10.40 -7.64 -8.43
CA ASP A 108 -11.56 -6.76 -8.24
C ASP A 108 -11.57 -6.13 -6.83
N ASP A 109 -11.10 -6.86 -5.82
CA ASP A 109 -10.93 -6.32 -4.46
C ASP A 109 -9.97 -5.14 -4.42
N HIS A 110 -8.85 -5.19 -5.18
CA HIS A 110 -7.92 -4.06 -5.26
C HIS A 110 -8.49 -2.88 -6.06
N LEU A 111 -9.33 -3.16 -7.06
CA LEU A 111 -10.09 -2.11 -7.78
C LEU A 111 -11.03 -1.36 -6.82
N ALA A 112 -11.76 -2.09 -5.99
CA ALA A 112 -12.73 -1.55 -5.04
C ALA A 112 -12.09 -0.85 -3.83
N SER A 113 -10.86 -1.23 -3.46
CA SER A 113 -10.16 -0.72 -2.27
C SER A 113 -9.51 0.63 -2.54
N LEU A 114 -10.27 1.72 -2.40
CA LEU A 114 -9.75 3.08 -2.60
C LEU A 114 -8.90 3.60 -1.42
N GLU A 115 -9.08 3.06 -0.24
CA GLU A 115 -8.39 3.51 0.99
C GLU A 115 -7.13 2.69 1.33
N THR A 116 -6.93 1.60 0.61
CA THR A 116 -5.80 0.68 0.79
C THR A 116 -5.26 0.26 -0.57
N GLY A 117 -4.16 -0.46 -0.58
CA GLY A 117 -3.58 -0.95 -1.82
C GLY A 117 -2.29 -0.22 -2.19
N CYS A 118 -1.95 -0.22 -3.47
CA CYS A 118 -0.67 0.32 -3.93
C CYS A 118 -0.67 1.86 -3.93
N PRO A 119 0.17 2.53 -3.12
CA PRO A 119 0.24 4.00 -3.11
C PRO A 119 0.76 4.57 -4.44
N VAL A 120 1.56 3.81 -5.20
CA VAL A 120 2.03 4.27 -6.52
C VAL A 120 0.85 4.35 -7.49
N ALA A 121 -0.09 3.41 -7.44
CA ALA A 121 -1.30 3.46 -8.27
C ALA A 121 -2.28 4.56 -7.81
N ALA A 122 -2.34 4.84 -6.52
CA ALA A 122 -3.22 5.90 -6.00
C ALA A 122 -2.67 7.31 -6.25
N LEU A 123 -1.36 7.51 -6.13
CA LEU A 123 -0.72 8.82 -6.00
C LEU A 123 0.25 9.14 -7.15
N GLY A 124 0.50 8.22 -8.09
CA GLY A 124 1.55 8.34 -9.10
C GLY A 124 1.48 9.63 -9.91
N CYS A 125 0.28 10.11 -10.25
CA CYS A 125 0.10 11.36 -10.98
C CYS A 125 0.42 12.60 -10.13
N ASP A 126 0.31 12.52 -8.80
CA ASP A 126 0.54 13.63 -7.88
C ASP A 126 1.98 13.69 -7.35
N MET A 127 2.69 12.56 -7.33
CA MET A 127 4.06 12.47 -6.81
C MET A 127 5.02 13.52 -7.37
N PRO A 128 5.04 13.80 -8.69
CA PRO A 128 5.97 14.80 -9.25
C PRO A 128 5.71 16.25 -8.82
N ARG A 129 4.51 16.54 -8.29
CA ARG A 129 4.09 17.89 -7.88
C ARG A 129 4.33 18.18 -6.41
N GLN A 130 4.84 17.20 -5.66
CA GLN A 130 5.06 17.34 -4.22
C GLN A 130 6.36 18.10 -3.91
N SER A 131 6.50 18.54 -2.65
CA SER A 131 7.76 19.05 -2.11
C SER A 131 8.89 18.02 -2.28
N GLU A 132 10.12 18.45 -2.25
CA GLU A 132 11.29 17.59 -2.50
C GLU A 132 11.31 16.38 -1.58
N ILE A 133 11.10 16.57 -0.29
CA ILE A 133 11.11 15.49 0.71
C ILE A 133 10.02 14.44 0.45
N VAL A 134 8.81 14.86 0.08
CA VAL A 134 7.70 13.94 -0.23
C VAL A 134 7.93 13.25 -1.58
N ARG A 135 8.51 13.96 -2.56
CA ARG A 135 8.86 13.41 -3.86
C ARG A 135 9.94 12.34 -3.76
N GLU A 136 10.98 12.55 -2.96
CA GLU A 136 12.03 11.57 -2.71
C GLU A 136 11.47 10.32 -2.02
N ALA A 137 10.66 10.48 -0.97
CA ALA A 137 9.99 9.36 -0.33
C ALA A 137 9.08 8.59 -1.32
N SER A 138 8.42 9.30 -2.23
CA SER A 138 7.59 8.71 -3.29
C SER A 138 8.42 7.90 -4.29
N ALA A 139 9.58 8.42 -4.71
CA ALA A 139 10.49 7.72 -5.61
C ALA A 139 10.99 6.39 -5.01
N VAL A 140 11.25 6.35 -3.71
CA VAL A 140 11.61 5.12 -2.99
C VAL A 140 10.52 4.06 -3.14
N TRP A 141 9.23 4.43 -3.06
CA TRP A 141 8.12 3.47 -3.20
C TRP A 141 7.94 2.99 -4.64
N VAL A 142 8.19 3.84 -5.65
CA VAL A 142 8.24 3.41 -7.05
C VAL A 142 9.36 2.39 -7.25
N GLN A 143 10.57 2.66 -6.72
CA GLN A 143 11.70 1.74 -6.80
C GLN A 143 11.41 0.41 -6.09
N ARG A 144 10.79 0.44 -4.89
CA ARG A 144 10.39 -0.76 -4.13
C ARG A 144 9.38 -1.60 -4.90
N LEU A 145 8.40 -0.99 -5.57
CA LEU A 145 7.44 -1.69 -6.43
C LEU A 145 8.16 -2.41 -7.58
N ILE A 146 9.03 -1.70 -8.31
CA ILE A 146 9.81 -2.29 -9.42
C ILE A 146 10.69 -3.44 -8.90
N ALA A 147 11.37 -3.26 -7.78
CA ALA A 147 12.21 -4.29 -7.17
C ALA A 147 11.38 -5.51 -6.73
N PHE A 148 10.18 -5.29 -6.19
CA PHE A 148 9.28 -6.37 -5.82
C PHE A 148 8.80 -7.16 -7.05
N VAL A 149 8.37 -6.48 -8.13
CA VAL A 149 8.06 -7.13 -9.42
C VAL A 149 9.26 -7.91 -9.92
N ARG A 150 10.46 -7.33 -9.88
CA ARG A 150 11.70 -7.97 -10.28
C ARG A 150 11.95 -9.29 -9.53
N SER A 151 11.66 -9.33 -8.23
CA SER A 151 11.85 -10.54 -7.41
C SER A 151 10.92 -11.69 -7.82
N THR A 152 9.85 -11.42 -8.57
CA THR A 152 8.93 -12.42 -9.10
C THR A 152 9.31 -12.89 -10.52
N LEU A 153 10.29 -12.24 -11.15
CA LEU A 153 10.75 -12.46 -12.53
C LEU A 153 12.28 -12.71 -12.57
N PRO A 154 12.82 -13.72 -11.88
CA PRO A 154 14.28 -13.86 -11.69
C PRO A 154 15.05 -14.05 -13.01
N SER A 155 14.47 -14.70 -13.99
CA SER A 155 15.09 -15.00 -15.29
C SER A 155 14.85 -13.94 -16.37
N ALA A 156 14.06 -12.89 -16.09
CA ALA A 156 13.76 -11.84 -17.07
C ALA A 156 14.81 -10.72 -17.06
N PRO A 157 15.00 -9.99 -18.17
CA PRO A 157 15.82 -8.76 -18.20
C PRO A 157 15.34 -7.73 -17.16
N ARG A 158 16.26 -6.90 -16.64
CA ARG A 158 15.91 -5.88 -15.62
C ARG A 158 14.82 -4.92 -16.09
N ALA A 159 14.86 -4.48 -17.34
CA ALA A 159 13.88 -3.59 -17.94
C ALA A 159 12.44 -4.15 -17.91
N THR A 160 12.28 -5.47 -17.98
CA THR A 160 10.97 -6.14 -17.93
C THR A 160 10.20 -5.80 -16.66
N ALA A 161 10.87 -5.71 -15.51
CA ALA A 161 10.21 -5.37 -14.25
C ALA A 161 9.57 -3.97 -14.25
N SER A 162 10.22 -2.99 -14.89
CA SER A 162 9.67 -1.63 -15.02
C SER A 162 8.45 -1.63 -15.94
N VAL A 163 8.48 -2.37 -17.06
CA VAL A 163 7.35 -2.50 -17.98
C VAL A 163 6.16 -3.15 -17.27
N VAL A 164 6.39 -4.26 -16.57
CA VAL A 164 5.34 -4.94 -15.81
C VAL A 164 4.77 -4.05 -14.71
N ALA A 165 5.61 -3.37 -13.92
CA ALA A 165 5.15 -2.44 -12.89
C ALA A 165 4.30 -1.32 -13.48
N GLY A 166 4.73 -0.73 -14.61
CA GLY A 166 3.95 0.28 -15.34
C GLY A 166 2.60 -0.25 -15.82
N THR A 167 2.56 -1.47 -16.35
CA THR A 167 1.31 -2.12 -16.79
C THR A 167 0.37 -2.38 -15.61
N LEU A 168 0.87 -2.88 -14.48
CA LEU A 168 0.07 -3.11 -13.28
C LEU A 168 -0.56 -1.80 -12.76
N VAL A 169 0.27 -0.76 -12.60
CA VAL A 169 -0.16 0.56 -12.11
C VAL A 169 -1.16 1.19 -13.09
N GLY A 170 -0.79 1.28 -14.36
CA GLY A 170 -1.62 1.93 -15.39
C GLY A 170 -2.96 1.23 -15.59
N SER A 171 -2.98 -0.11 -15.60
CA SER A 171 -4.23 -0.86 -15.74
C SER A 171 -5.17 -0.64 -14.56
N LEU A 172 -4.65 -0.58 -13.33
CA LEU A 172 -5.46 -0.29 -12.16
C LEU A 172 -6.00 1.14 -12.17
N GLN A 173 -5.18 2.12 -12.59
CA GLN A 173 -5.59 3.51 -12.73
C GLN A 173 -6.69 3.69 -13.79
N LEU A 174 -6.54 3.08 -14.97
CA LEU A 174 -7.53 3.11 -16.03
C LEU A 174 -8.85 2.45 -15.57
N ALA A 175 -8.77 1.30 -14.92
CA ALA A 175 -9.94 0.61 -14.41
C ALA A 175 -10.69 1.44 -13.35
N ARG A 176 -9.97 2.13 -12.47
CA ARG A 176 -10.57 3.05 -11.49
C ARG A 176 -11.20 4.28 -12.14
N ALA A 177 -10.56 4.84 -13.17
CA ALA A 177 -11.09 5.99 -13.92
C ALA A 177 -12.38 5.64 -14.68
N LEU A 178 -12.51 4.41 -15.20
CA LEU A 178 -13.74 3.91 -15.82
C LEU A 178 -14.84 3.59 -14.78
N GLY A 179 -14.49 3.54 -13.51
CA GLY A 179 -15.37 3.12 -12.43
C GLY A 179 -15.36 1.60 -12.20
N GLY A 180 -15.84 1.15 -11.04
CA GLY A 180 -15.88 -0.26 -10.64
C GLY A 180 -16.94 -1.11 -11.39
N ASN A 181 -17.21 -0.81 -12.67
CA ASN A 181 -18.19 -1.43 -13.53
C ASN A 181 -17.57 -2.56 -14.40
N ALA A 182 -18.35 -3.09 -15.35
CA ALA A 182 -17.90 -4.15 -16.25
C ALA A 182 -16.72 -3.74 -17.13
N GLU A 183 -16.68 -2.47 -17.57
CA GLU A 183 -15.62 -1.94 -18.43
C GLU A 183 -14.29 -1.82 -17.69
N GLY A 184 -14.29 -1.27 -16.47
CA GLY A 184 -13.09 -1.23 -15.62
C GLY A 184 -12.56 -2.64 -15.30
N ARG A 185 -13.43 -3.60 -14.99
CA ARG A 185 -13.04 -5.01 -14.80
C ARG A 185 -12.48 -5.65 -16.06
N ALA A 186 -12.99 -5.30 -17.24
CA ALA A 186 -12.47 -5.79 -18.51
C ALA A 186 -11.01 -5.35 -18.74
N VAL A 187 -10.65 -4.12 -18.37
CA VAL A 187 -9.25 -3.64 -18.42
C VAL A 187 -8.34 -4.49 -17.55
N LEU A 188 -8.74 -4.76 -16.30
CA LEU A 188 -7.95 -5.61 -15.39
C LEU A 188 -7.82 -7.04 -15.92
N SER A 189 -8.89 -7.61 -16.44
CA SER A 189 -8.90 -8.96 -17.01
C SER A 189 -7.97 -9.07 -18.21
N ALA A 190 -8.00 -8.10 -19.12
CA ALA A 190 -7.13 -8.07 -20.30
C ALA A 190 -5.65 -7.95 -19.91
N ALA A 191 -5.32 -7.03 -19.00
CA ALA A 191 -3.95 -6.86 -18.52
C ALA A 191 -3.43 -8.11 -17.79
N ARG A 192 -4.24 -8.72 -16.93
CA ARG A 192 -3.94 -9.97 -16.21
C ARG A 192 -3.62 -11.10 -17.18
N LYS A 193 -4.50 -11.32 -18.17
CA LYS A 193 -4.32 -12.34 -19.21
C LYS A 193 -3.02 -12.12 -20.00
N SER A 194 -2.79 -10.89 -20.45
CA SER A 194 -1.60 -10.53 -21.23
C SER A 194 -0.30 -10.77 -20.44
N LEU A 195 -0.23 -10.26 -19.19
CA LEU A 195 0.96 -10.41 -18.35
C LEU A 195 1.27 -11.89 -18.05
N ILE A 196 0.25 -12.68 -17.69
CA ILE A 196 0.41 -14.09 -17.38
C ILE A 196 0.87 -14.86 -18.64
N GLN A 197 0.24 -14.63 -19.78
CA GLN A 197 0.60 -15.29 -21.03
C GLN A 197 2.05 -14.96 -21.46
N GLN A 198 2.48 -13.74 -21.24
CA GLN A 198 3.80 -13.29 -21.71
C GLN A 198 4.93 -13.69 -20.76
N TYR A 199 4.71 -13.69 -19.44
CA TYR A 199 5.80 -13.78 -18.47
C TYR A 199 5.69 -14.96 -17.50
N ASP A 200 4.51 -15.59 -17.34
CA ASP A 200 4.33 -16.76 -16.47
C ASP A 200 4.58 -18.04 -17.24
N ARG A 201 5.86 -18.33 -17.53
CA ARG A 201 6.24 -19.55 -18.23
C ARG A 201 6.28 -20.73 -17.26
N PRO A 202 5.55 -21.84 -17.56
CA PRO A 202 5.71 -23.09 -16.82
C PRO A 202 7.16 -23.57 -17.00
N GLY A 203 7.92 -23.74 -15.93
CA GLY A 203 9.27 -24.32 -15.97
C GLY A 203 10.43 -23.49 -15.45
N ALA A 204 10.22 -22.26 -14.93
CA ALA A 204 11.29 -21.47 -14.32
C ALA A 204 11.49 -21.75 -12.80
N ALA A 205 10.71 -22.63 -12.23
CA ALA A 205 10.86 -23.09 -10.85
C ALA A 205 11.60 -24.44 -10.84
N GLY A 206 12.92 -24.43 -10.76
CA GLY A 206 13.72 -25.61 -10.46
C GLY A 206 14.67 -26.05 -11.57
N ARG A 207 15.77 -25.35 -11.75
CA ARG A 207 17.07 -25.96 -12.09
C ARG A 207 18.10 -25.40 -11.12
#